data_5124467a1633feb14717ff7a06ea5678
#
_entry.id   5124467a1633feb14717ff7a06ea5678
#
_cell.length_a   1.000
_cell.length_b   1.000
_cell.length_c   1.000
_cell.angle_alpha   90.00
_cell.angle_beta   90.00
_cell.angle_gamma   90.00
#
_symmetry.space_group_name_H-M   'P 1'
#
loop_
_entity.id
_entity.type
_entity.pdbx_description
1 polymer ?
#
loop_
_entity_poly.entity_id
_entity_poly.type
_entity_poly.pdbx_seq_one_letter_code
_entity_poly.pdbx_strand_id
1 'polypeptide(L)'
;MSDAAFSASEMMIVAAARQLAARRVCFVGVGLPNIAVNLAARTVAPDLELVYEAGVFGARPARLPLSIGDPTIVTGATAAVSMFELFAFYLQGGLVDVGFLGGAQIDRHGNLNTTVIGPYDAPVVRLPGSGGACEIAINAREIFVIMRQGRRSFVERLDFQTSPGAPGGSSDTDGGGSPAMRRPGAGPTVVVTDLAVYRFEAGEMTVASLHPGVTREQLLMAMAWEPRWADDVGMTPPPSAEELRLIREELDPGGVYTR
;
A
#
# COMPACT_ATOMS: atom_id res chain seq x y z
N MET A 1 23.82 -9.94 -15.17
CA MET A 1 22.54 -9.24 -14.88
C MET A 1 21.46 -10.12 -15.46
N SER A 2 20.64 -10.75 -14.62
CA SER A 2 19.52 -11.60 -15.07
C SER A 2 18.54 -10.70 -15.84
N ASP A 3 18.25 -11.09 -17.07
CA ASP A 3 17.21 -10.48 -17.91
C ASP A 3 15.84 -10.84 -17.28
N ALA A 4 15.51 -10.17 -16.17
CA ALA A 4 14.22 -10.37 -15.55
C ALA A 4 13.17 -9.80 -16.51
N ALA A 5 12.21 -10.62 -16.93
CA ALA A 5 11.15 -10.22 -17.86
C ALA A 5 10.29 -9.05 -17.32
N PHE A 6 10.49 -8.60 -16.08
CA PHE A 6 9.77 -7.54 -15.37
C PHE A 6 10.69 -6.72 -14.45
N SER A 7 10.31 -5.48 -14.20
CA SER A 7 10.99 -4.57 -13.26
C SER A 7 10.54 -4.81 -11.81
N ALA A 8 11.34 -4.31 -10.84
CA ALA A 8 10.96 -4.33 -9.42
C ALA A 8 9.65 -3.57 -9.16
N SER A 9 9.41 -2.45 -9.86
CA SER A 9 8.15 -1.70 -9.76
C SER A 9 6.96 -2.51 -10.27
N GLU A 10 7.10 -3.22 -11.39
CA GLU A 10 6.05 -4.10 -11.92
C GLU A 10 5.75 -5.25 -10.96
N MET A 11 6.79 -5.83 -10.33
CA MET A 11 6.61 -6.86 -9.31
C MET A 11 5.83 -6.33 -8.10
N MET A 12 6.17 -5.13 -7.60
CA MET A 12 5.44 -4.47 -6.50
C MET A 12 3.97 -4.25 -6.85
N ILE A 13 3.69 -3.70 -8.04
CA ILE A 13 2.34 -3.43 -8.53
C ILE A 13 1.51 -4.71 -8.56
N VAL A 14 2.04 -5.75 -9.17
CA VAL A 14 1.34 -7.04 -9.30
C VAL A 14 1.12 -7.69 -7.94
N ALA A 15 2.17 -7.72 -7.09
CA ALA A 15 2.05 -8.26 -5.75
C ALA A 15 0.97 -7.52 -4.93
N ALA A 16 0.92 -6.18 -5.01
CA ALA A 16 -0.08 -5.36 -4.33
C ALA A 16 -1.49 -5.57 -4.91
N ALA A 17 -1.63 -5.63 -6.24
CA ALA A 17 -2.91 -5.87 -6.90
C ALA A 17 -3.55 -7.20 -6.47
N ARG A 18 -2.76 -8.26 -6.39
CA ARG A 18 -3.23 -9.59 -5.97
C ARG A 18 -3.72 -9.63 -4.52
N GLN A 19 -3.25 -8.72 -3.65
CA GLN A 19 -3.75 -8.61 -2.27
C GLN A 19 -5.17 -8.04 -2.19
N LEU A 20 -5.67 -7.43 -3.26
CA LEU A 20 -7.01 -6.84 -3.31
C LEU A 20 -8.12 -7.84 -3.64
N ALA A 21 -7.79 -9.09 -3.93
CA ALA A 21 -8.80 -10.13 -4.14
C ALA A 21 -9.83 -10.16 -2.99
N ALA A 22 -11.12 -10.22 -3.33
CA ALA A 22 -12.25 -10.22 -2.40
C ALA A 22 -12.45 -8.91 -1.58
N ARG A 23 -11.77 -7.79 -1.91
CA ARG A 23 -12.07 -6.46 -1.37
C ARG A 23 -12.99 -5.72 -2.33
N ARG A 24 -13.81 -4.82 -1.78
CA ARG A 24 -14.84 -4.10 -2.54
C ARG A 24 -14.60 -2.61 -2.63
N VAL A 25 -14.07 -1.98 -1.59
CA VAL A 25 -13.85 -0.53 -1.54
C VAL A 25 -12.41 -0.25 -1.16
N CYS A 26 -11.69 0.43 -2.05
CA CYS A 26 -10.27 0.76 -1.86
C CYS A 26 -10.03 2.26 -1.95
N PHE A 27 -9.55 2.85 -0.86
CA PHE A 27 -9.09 4.23 -0.82
C PHE A 27 -7.65 4.28 -1.33
N VAL A 28 -7.43 5.00 -2.43
CA VAL A 28 -6.15 5.00 -3.13
C VAL A 28 -5.67 6.41 -3.46
N GLY A 29 -4.38 6.64 -3.24
CA GLY A 29 -3.66 7.82 -3.74
C GLY A 29 -3.14 7.63 -5.16
N VAL A 30 -2.34 8.61 -5.61
CA VAL A 30 -1.65 8.56 -6.91
C VAL A 30 -0.33 7.78 -6.79
N GLY A 31 0.20 7.29 -7.90
CA GLY A 31 1.47 6.55 -7.95
C GLY A 31 1.30 5.04 -8.07
N LEU A 32 2.26 4.27 -7.56
CA LEU A 32 2.24 2.80 -7.62
C LEU A 32 0.94 2.18 -7.08
N PRO A 33 0.37 2.67 -5.95
CA PRO A 33 -0.91 2.16 -5.45
C PRO A 33 -2.02 2.27 -6.47
N ASN A 34 -2.09 3.37 -7.21
CA ASN A 34 -3.13 3.58 -8.22
C ASN A 34 -3.05 2.57 -9.37
N ILE A 35 -1.83 2.27 -9.83
CA ILE A 35 -1.63 1.23 -10.85
C ILE A 35 -2.07 -0.13 -10.31
N ALA A 36 -1.68 -0.46 -9.07
CA ALA A 36 -2.04 -1.73 -8.44
C ALA A 36 -3.56 -1.92 -8.32
N VAL A 37 -4.28 -0.88 -7.87
CA VAL A 37 -5.75 -0.94 -7.72
C VAL A 37 -6.43 -1.04 -9.09
N ASN A 38 -5.97 -0.29 -10.09
CA ASN A 38 -6.50 -0.37 -11.46
C ASN A 38 -6.19 -1.71 -12.14
N LEU A 39 -5.03 -2.32 -11.85
CA LEU A 39 -4.71 -3.68 -12.29
C LEU A 39 -5.63 -4.70 -11.61
N ALA A 40 -5.84 -4.59 -10.30
CA ALA A 40 -6.73 -5.48 -9.57
C ALA A 40 -8.16 -5.44 -10.12
N ALA A 41 -8.68 -4.24 -10.41
CA ALA A 41 -10.01 -4.06 -10.99
C ALA A 41 -10.15 -4.67 -12.41
N ARG A 42 -9.05 -4.90 -13.12
CA ARG A 42 -9.03 -5.56 -14.43
C ARG A 42 -8.74 -7.06 -14.36
N THR A 43 -8.39 -7.57 -13.19
CA THR A 43 -7.92 -8.96 -13.01
C THR A 43 -8.64 -9.66 -11.86
N VAL A 44 -8.14 -9.52 -10.64
CA VAL A 44 -8.55 -10.32 -9.46
C VAL A 44 -9.74 -9.74 -8.68
N ALA A 45 -10.10 -8.49 -8.92
CA ALA A 45 -11.16 -7.78 -8.18
C ALA A 45 -11.99 -6.88 -9.10
N PRO A 46 -12.78 -7.44 -10.05
CA PRO A 46 -13.53 -6.66 -11.05
C PRO A 46 -14.61 -5.75 -10.45
N ASP A 47 -15.11 -6.10 -9.26
CA ASP A 47 -16.13 -5.32 -8.53
C ASP A 47 -15.52 -4.32 -7.55
N LEU A 48 -14.19 -4.10 -7.60
CA LEU A 48 -13.50 -3.17 -6.72
C LEU A 48 -13.86 -1.73 -7.07
N GLU A 49 -14.39 -1.00 -6.11
CA GLU A 49 -14.61 0.45 -6.20
C GLU A 49 -13.38 1.21 -5.72
N LEU A 50 -12.84 2.04 -6.61
CA LEU A 50 -11.77 2.97 -6.29
C LEU A 50 -12.35 4.23 -5.67
N VAL A 51 -11.76 4.65 -4.56
CA VAL A 51 -12.11 5.89 -3.88
C VAL A 51 -10.89 6.81 -3.85
N TYR A 52 -11.04 7.99 -4.43
CA TYR A 52 -10.00 9.03 -4.40
C TYR A 52 -10.30 10.08 -3.34
N GLU A 53 -9.24 10.62 -2.73
CA GLU A 53 -9.33 11.61 -1.64
C GLU A 53 -10.15 12.85 -1.99
N ALA A 54 -10.23 13.19 -3.28
CA ALA A 54 -11.07 14.27 -3.79
C ALA A 54 -12.59 14.01 -3.66
N GLY A 55 -13.01 12.85 -3.14
CA GLY A 55 -14.42 12.48 -2.98
C GLY A 55 -15.01 11.73 -4.18
N VAL A 56 -14.19 11.15 -5.03
CA VAL A 56 -14.64 10.45 -6.24
C VAL A 56 -14.67 8.95 -6.00
N PHE A 57 -15.81 8.32 -6.32
CA PHE A 57 -16.07 6.89 -6.19
C PHE A 57 -16.20 6.22 -7.55
N GLY A 58 -15.69 4.99 -7.68
CA GLY A 58 -15.89 4.11 -8.81
C GLY A 58 -15.32 4.64 -10.14
N ALA A 59 -14.35 5.55 -10.09
CA ALA A 59 -13.72 6.08 -11.29
C ALA A 59 -13.06 4.99 -12.13
N ARG A 60 -13.17 5.12 -13.45
CA ARG A 60 -12.54 4.23 -14.43
C ARG A 60 -11.77 5.10 -15.45
N PRO A 61 -10.68 5.74 -15.04
CA PRO A 61 -9.95 6.67 -15.88
C PRO A 61 -9.31 5.94 -17.07
N ALA A 62 -9.39 6.56 -18.25
CA ALA A 62 -8.76 6.05 -19.47
C ALA A 62 -7.23 6.10 -19.39
N ARG A 63 -6.67 7.01 -18.58
CA ARG A 63 -5.26 7.09 -18.19
C ARG A 63 -5.17 7.33 -16.68
N LEU A 64 -4.06 6.97 -16.09
CA LEU A 64 -3.86 7.23 -14.65
C LEU A 64 -3.77 8.73 -14.36
N PRO A 65 -4.36 9.19 -13.25
CA PRO A 65 -4.25 10.57 -12.81
C PRO A 65 -2.83 10.90 -12.39
N LEU A 66 -2.35 12.10 -12.73
CA LEU A 66 -1.04 12.60 -12.34
C LEU A 66 -1.06 13.24 -10.93
N SER A 67 -2.24 13.61 -10.44
CA SER A 67 -2.46 14.16 -9.10
C SER A 67 -3.89 13.90 -8.65
N ILE A 68 -4.19 14.10 -7.36
CA ILE A 68 -5.56 14.02 -6.83
C ILE A 68 -6.50 15.10 -7.38
N GLY A 69 -5.96 16.15 -7.99
CA GLY A 69 -6.72 17.20 -8.69
C GLY A 69 -6.80 17.02 -10.20
N ASP A 70 -6.29 15.91 -10.75
CA ASP A 70 -6.39 15.63 -12.18
C ASP A 70 -7.84 15.32 -12.56
N PRO A 71 -8.47 16.06 -13.51
CA PRO A 71 -9.87 15.85 -13.87
C PRO A 71 -10.16 14.44 -14.40
N THR A 72 -9.16 13.66 -14.80
CA THR A 72 -9.35 12.28 -15.23
C THR A 72 -9.92 11.38 -14.14
N ILE A 73 -9.76 11.73 -12.85
CA ILE A 73 -10.28 10.94 -11.74
C ILE A 73 -11.80 10.85 -11.68
N VAL A 74 -12.52 11.74 -12.34
CA VAL A 74 -14.00 11.71 -12.41
C VAL A 74 -14.52 10.90 -13.60
N THR A 75 -13.63 10.42 -14.48
CA THR A 75 -14.05 9.64 -15.65
C THR A 75 -14.71 8.33 -15.23
N GLY A 76 -15.97 8.13 -15.63
CA GLY A 76 -16.74 6.94 -15.31
C GLY A 76 -17.13 6.80 -13.83
N ALA A 77 -16.95 7.86 -13.03
CA ALA A 77 -17.27 7.83 -11.62
C ALA A 77 -18.75 7.51 -11.36
N THR A 78 -19.02 6.66 -10.38
CA THR A 78 -20.37 6.35 -9.90
C THR A 78 -20.92 7.47 -9.01
N ALA A 79 -20.07 8.16 -8.27
CA ALA A 79 -20.43 9.29 -7.44
C ALA A 79 -19.26 10.27 -7.27
N ALA A 80 -19.60 11.52 -7.02
CA ALA A 80 -18.69 12.54 -6.55
C ALA A 80 -19.31 13.25 -5.36
N VAL A 81 -18.65 13.22 -4.22
CA VAL A 81 -19.07 13.83 -2.97
C VAL A 81 -18.00 14.82 -2.50
N SER A 82 -18.31 15.61 -1.48
CA SER A 82 -17.28 16.46 -0.88
C SER A 82 -16.23 15.63 -0.14
N MET A 83 -15.01 16.16 -0.01
CA MET A 83 -13.96 15.53 0.82
C MET A 83 -14.45 15.32 2.27
N PHE A 84 -15.25 16.28 2.80
CA PHE A 84 -15.84 16.14 4.13
C PHE A 84 -16.75 14.91 4.23
N GLU A 85 -17.66 14.71 3.28
CA GLU A 85 -18.55 13.55 3.26
C GLU A 85 -17.76 12.25 3.15
N LEU A 86 -16.73 12.21 2.29
CA LEU A 86 -15.87 11.07 2.15
C LEU A 86 -15.23 10.67 3.49
N PHE A 87 -14.59 11.62 4.16
CA PHE A 87 -13.88 11.32 5.41
C PHE A 87 -14.85 11.07 6.58
N ALA A 88 -15.87 11.92 6.78
CA ALA A 88 -16.75 11.84 7.93
C ALA A 88 -17.78 10.71 7.84
N PHE A 89 -18.30 10.38 6.65
CA PHE A 89 -19.38 9.40 6.53
C PHE A 89 -18.92 8.05 5.99
N TYR A 90 -18.02 8.04 5.00
CA TYR A 90 -17.58 6.79 4.40
C TYR A 90 -16.37 6.20 5.13
N LEU A 91 -15.32 6.98 5.33
CA LEU A 91 -14.11 6.47 5.97
C LEU A 91 -14.33 6.22 7.47
N GLN A 92 -14.75 7.23 8.23
CA GLN A 92 -15.04 7.10 9.66
C GLN A 92 -16.26 6.20 9.93
N GLY A 93 -17.17 6.09 8.97
CA GLY A 93 -18.27 5.12 8.97
C GLY A 93 -17.85 3.67 8.75
N GLY A 94 -16.56 3.40 8.51
CA GLY A 94 -16.02 2.04 8.33
C GLY A 94 -16.45 1.37 7.02
N LEU A 95 -16.76 2.15 5.98
CA LEU A 95 -17.20 1.64 4.67
C LEU A 95 -16.03 1.41 3.70
N VAL A 96 -14.81 1.75 4.09
CA VAL A 96 -13.60 1.52 3.30
C VAL A 96 -12.92 0.24 3.77
N ASP A 97 -12.79 -0.74 2.88
CA ASP A 97 -12.16 -2.02 3.20
C ASP A 97 -10.64 -1.87 3.28
N VAL A 98 -10.02 -1.21 2.31
CA VAL A 98 -8.56 -1.05 2.22
C VAL A 98 -8.19 0.41 1.99
N GLY A 99 -7.25 0.91 2.79
CA GLY A 99 -6.52 2.14 2.51
C GLY A 99 -5.08 1.84 2.08
N PHE A 100 -4.65 2.36 0.92
CA PHE A 100 -3.25 2.32 0.53
C PHE A 100 -2.48 3.49 1.12
N LEU A 101 -1.38 3.17 1.78
CA LEU A 101 -0.43 4.16 2.30
C LEU A 101 0.99 3.86 1.82
N GLY A 102 1.83 4.87 1.89
CA GLY A 102 3.27 4.77 1.74
C GLY A 102 3.96 5.63 2.77
N GLY A 103 5.29 5.56 2.84
CA GLY A 103 6.05 6.36 3.79
C GLY A 103 7.52 6.49 3.37
N ALA A 104 8.19 7.47 3.97
CA ALA A 104 9.64 7.59 3.88
C ALA A 104 10.34 6.64 4.86
N GLN A 105 9.68 6.35 5.99
CA GLN A 105 10.13 5.37 6.97
C GLN A 105 8.96 4.52 7.46
N ILE A 106 9.25 3.26 7.76
CA ILE A 106 8.37 2.29 8.41
C ILE A 106 9.17 1.54 9.48
N ASP A 107 8.53 1.23 10.62
CA ASP A 107 9.11 0.36 11.65
C ASP A 107 8.50 -1.05 11.63
N ARG A 108 8.96 -1.91 12.55
CA ARG A 108 8.49 -3.29 12.66
C ARG A 108 7.00 -3.44 12.97
N HIS A 109 6.36 -2.42 13.52
CA HIS A 109 4.93 -2.40 13.83
C HIS A 109 4.09 -1.77 12.72
N GLY A 110 4.73 -1.33 11.64
CA GLY A 110 4.07 -0.69 10.51
C GLY A 110 3.65 0.75 10.77
N ASN A 111 4.19 1.40 11.80
CA ASN A 111 4.07 2.85 11.94
C ASN A 111 4.77 3.52 10.75
N LEU A 112 4.18 4.60 10.24
CA LEU A 112 4.69 5.30 9.06
C LEU A 112 5.11 6.73 9.38
N ASN A 113 6.20 7.16 8.74
CA ASN A 113 6.63 8.56 8.73
C ASN A 113 6.55 9.12 7.32
N THR A 114 5.75 10.18 7.18
CA THR A 114 5.64 11.01 5.97
C THR A 114 5.84 12.50 6.28
N THR A 115 6.34 12.84 7.48
CA THR A 115 6.38 14.22 7.97
C THR A 115 7.79 14.81 7.97
N VAL A 116 8.79 14.12 8.53
CA VAL A 116 10.12 14.70 8.70
C VAL A 116 11.19 13.61 8.85
N ILE A 117 12.37 13.83 8.30
CA ILE A 117 13.58 13.07 8.61
C ILE A 117 14.48 13.96 9.49
N GLY A 118 14.94 13.42 10.61
CA GLY A 118 15.68 14.15 11.64
C GLY A 118 14.76 14.87 12.64
N PRO A 119 15.32 15.74 13.51
CA PRO A 119 14.55 16.43 14.53
C PRO A 119 13.45 17.31 13.94
N TYR A 120 12.27 17.31 14.56
CA TYR A 120 11.10 18.05 14.05
C TYR A 120 11.35 19.56 13.87
N ASP A 121 12.06 20.16 14.82
CA ASP A 121 12.33 21.61 14.83
C ASP A 121 13.54 22.01 13.97
N ALA A 122 14.40 21.03 13.60
CA ALA A 122 15.56 21.24 12.75
C ALA A 122 15.72 20.06 11.75
N PRO A 123 14.78 19.92 10.80
CA PRO A 123 14.72 18.74 9.95
C PRO A 123 15.86 18.67 8.94
N VAL A 124 16.38 17.47 8.73
CA VAL A 124 17.27 17.16 7.59
C VAL A 124 16.47 17.19 6.29
N VAL A 125 15.24 16.61 6.33
CA VAL A 125 14.29 16.66 5.21
C VAL A 125 12.89 16.92 5.75
N ARG A 126 12.20 17.93 5.21
CA ARG A 126 10.76 18.09 5.41
C ARG A 126 10.03 17.34 4.31
N LEU A 127 9.16 16.40 4.73
CA LEU A 127 8.31 15.60 3.86
C LEU A 127 6.94 16.26 3.70
N PRO A 128 6.06 15.74 2.81
CA PRO A 128 4.73 16.33 2.56
C PRO A 128 3.81 16.46 3.79
N GLY A 129 4.01 15.64 4.82
CA GLY A 129 3.16 15.57 6.00
C GLY A 129 2.11 14.46 5.93
N SER A 130 1.07 14.57 6.75
CA SER A 130 0.03 13.54 6.86
C SER A 130 -0.94 13.53 5.67
N GLY A 131 -1.39 14.69 5.21
CA GLY A 131 -2.61 14.71 4.41
C GLY A 131 -3.72 13.92 5.11
N GLY A 132 -4.42 13.07 4.38
CA GLY A 132 -5.42 12.15 4.91
C GLY A 132 -4.86 10.86 5.51
N ALA A 133 -3.54 10.63 5.48
CA ALA A 133 -2.95 9.33 5.81
C ALA A 133 -3.23 8.87 7.25
N CYS A 134 -3.20 9.77 8.23
CA CYS A 134 -3.50 9.41 9.62
C CYS A 134 -4.96 8.98 9.80
N GLU A 135 -5.92 9.67 9.16
CA GLU A 135 -7.33 9.31 9.19
C GLU A 135 -7.60 7.98 8.47
N ILE A 136 -6.93 7.75 7.34
CA ILE A 136 -7.02 6.48 6.60
C ILE A 136 -6.49 5.34 7.49
N ALA A 137 -5.34 5.54 8.15
CA ALA A 137 -4.71 4.53 8.99
C ALA A 137 -5.58 4.06 10.16
N ILE A 138 -6.40 4.96 10.73
CA ILE A 138 -7.21 4.64 11.91
C ILE A 138 -8.67 4.29 11.59
N ASN A 139 -9.13 4.50 10.36
CA ASN A 139 -10.55 4.31 10.01
C ASN A 139 -10.79 3.27 8.91
N ALA A 140 -9.84 2.99 8.01
CA ALA A 140 -9.98 1.88 7.09
C ALA A 140 -9.87 0.53 7.81
N ARG A 141 -10.55 -0.49 7.31
CA ARG A 141 -10.55 -1.83 7.92
C ARG A 141 -9.20 -2.53 7.79
N GLU A 142 -8.53 -2.31 6.67
CA GLU A 142 -7.18 -2.81 6.42
C GLU A 142 -6.31 -1.68 5.84
N ILE A 143 -5.05 -1.69 6.20
CA ILE A 143 -4.05 -0.82 5.59
C ILE A 143 -3.06 -1.68 4.81
N PHE A 144 -2.91 -1.37 3.52
CA PHE A 144 -1.86 -1.89 2.68
C PHE A 144 -0.80 -0.83 2.47
N VAL A 145 0.44 -1.20 2.74
CA VAL A 145 1.57 -0.30 2.53
C VAL A 145 2.34 -0.76 1.29
N ILE A 146 2.66 0.17 0.40
CA ILE A 146 3.53 -0.07 -0.73
C ILE A 146 4.66 0.95 -0.73
N MET A 147 5.90 0.47 -0.63
CA MET A 147 7.07 1.33 -0.58
C MET A 147 8.35 0.56 -0.92
N ARG A 148 9.37 1.27 -1.41
CA ARG A 148 10.67 0.65 -1.64
C ARG A 148 11.38 0.36 -0.34
N GLN A 149 12.03 -0.79 -0.29
CA GLN A 149 12.75 -1.24 0.88
C GLN A 149 14.21 -0.77 0.84
N GLY A 150 14.68 -0.29 1.98
CA GLY A 150 16.05 0.10 2.16
C GLY A 150 16.32 0.44 3.62
N ARG A 151 17.58 0.40 4.02
CA ARG A 151 17.98 0.61 5.42
C ARG A 151 17.60 1.98 6.00
N ARG A 152 17.35 2.97 5.13
CA ARG A 152 16.87 4.31 5.55
C ARG A 152 15.35 4.41 5.61
N SER A 153 14.64 3.49 4.97
CA SER A 153 13.17 3.46 4.98
C SER A 153 12.61 2.41 5.94
N PHE A 154 13.30 1.28 6.13
CA PHE A 154 12.95 0.24 7.10
C PHE A 154 13.82 0.42 8.35
N VAL A 155 13.34 1.26 9.28
CA VAL A 155 14.11 1.74 10.44
C VAL A 155 13.63 1.08 11.74
N GLU A 156 14.55 0.93 12.71
CA GLU A 156 14.19 0.40 14.02
C GLU A 156 13.28 1.36 14.79
N ARG A 157 13.49 2.67 14.59
CA ARG A 157 12.72 3.75 15.19
C ARG A 157 12.51 4.88 14.18
N LEU A 158 11.24 5.32 14.06
CA LEU A 158 10.90 6.46 13.22
C LEU A 158 11.44 7.77 13.79
N ASP A 159 11.81 8.71 12.92
CA ASP A 159 12.09 10.08 13.32
C ASP A 159 10.82 10.84 13.74
N PHE A 160 9.69 10.48 13.12
CA PHE A 160 8.35 11.01 13.45
C PHE A 160 7.27 9.98 13.08
N GLN A 161 6.28 9.80 13.93
CA GLN A 161 5.14 8.94 13.62
C GLN A 161 4.00 9.77 13.04
N THR A 162 3.76 9.65 11.73
CA THR A 162 2.66 10.31 11.05
C THR A 162 1.39 9.48 11.09
N SER A 163 1.49 8.18 10.79
CA SER A 163 0.36 7.25 10.82
C SER A 163 0.68 6.08 11.74
N PRO A 164 -0.27 5.65 12.58
CA PRO A 164 -0.05 4.52 13.48
C PRO A 164 -0.05 3.20 12.70
N GLY A 165 0.76 2.27 13.20
CA GLY A 165 0.80 0.88 12.76
C GLY A 165 -0.12 -0.02 13.58
N ALA A 166 0.25 -1.30 13.66
CA ALA A 166 -0.46 -2.27 14.48
C ALA A 166 -0.36 -1.89 15.97
N PRO A 167 -1.45 -1.92 16.74
CA PRO A 167 -1.39 -1.70 18.18
C PRO A 167 -0.46 -2.73 18.82
N GLY A 168 0.56 -2.27 19.52
CA GLY A 168 1.54 -3.16 20.14
C GLY A 168 0.88 -4.10 21.15
N GLY A 169 0.93 -5.40 20.88
CA GLY A 169 0.54 -6.45 21.82
C GLY A 169 -0.94 -6.62 22.10
N SER A 170 -1.84 -6.01 21.34
CA SER A 170 -3.26 -6.33 21.47
C SER A 170 -3.59 -7.63 20.75
N SER A 171 -4.18 -8.58 21.47
CA SER A 171 -4.68 -9.86 20.95
C SER A 171 -5.80 -9.71 19.90
N ASP A 172 -6.23 -8.48 19.62
CA ASP A 172 -7.24 -8.14 18.62
C ASP A 172 -6.70 -8.22 17.17
N THR A 173 -5.40 -8.48 16.99
CA THR A 173 -4.78 -8.74 15.69
C THR A 173 -4.81 -10.21 15.28
N ASP A 174 -5.51 -11.08 16.00
CA ASP A 174 -5.74 -12.48 15.61
C ASP A 174 -6.56 -12.53 14.31
N GLY A 175 -5.85 -12.20 13.25
CA GLY A 175 -6.38 -11.88 11.93
C GLY A 175 -6.70 -13.08 11.05
N GLY A 176 -7.29 -14.13 11.61
CA GLY A 176 -7.90 -15.21 10.83
C GLY A 176 -9.33 -14.91 10.35
N GLY A 177 -9.85 -13.72 10.64
CA GLY A 177 -11.19 -13.32 10.23
C GLY A 177 -11.25 -12.77 8.80
N SER A 178 -12.42 -12.89 8.18
CA SER A 178 -12.72 -12.19 6.92
C SER A 178 -12.40 -10.69 7.05
N PRO A 179 -11.88 -10.02 6.01
CA PRO A 179 -11.66 -8.57 6.00
C PRO A 179 -12.85 -7.75 6.51
N ALA A 180 -14.07 -8.21 6.23
CA ALA A 180 -15.31 -7.59 6.71
C ALA A 180 -15.48 -7.58 8.25
N MET A 181 -14.71 -8.39 8.98
CA MET A 181 -14.80 -8.51 10.45
C MET A 181 -13.70 -7.72 11.17
N ARG A 182 -12.70 -7.18 10.46
CA ARG A 182 -11.68 -6.38 11.12
C ARG A 182 -12.25 -5.04 11.58
N ARG A 183 -11.83 -4.63 12.77
CA ARG A 183 -12.18 -3.30 13.29
C ARG A 183 -11.34 -2.24 12.59
N PRO A 184 -11.92 -1.08 12.25
CA PRO A 184 -11.13 0.07 11.79
C PRO A 184 -10.00 0.38 12.77
N GLY A 185 -8.85 0.77 12.22
CA GLY A 185 -7.68 1.11 13.03
C GLY A 185 -6.88 -0.07 13.58
N ALA A 186 -7.16 -1.30 13.14
CA ALA A 186 -6.37 -2.48 13.54
C ALA A 186 -4.94 -2.50 12.96
N GLY A 187 -4.54 -1.45 12.23
CA GLY A 187 -3.22 -1.28 11.64
C GLY A 187 -3.05 -1.97 10.28
N PRO A 188 -1.83 -1.95 9.75
CA PRO A 188 -1.52 -2.56 8.47
C PRO A 188 -1.64 -4.08 8.52
N THR A 189 -2.06 -4.65 7.39
CA THR A 189 -2.16 -6.10 7.20
C THR A 189 -1.15 -6.61 6.19
N VAL A 190 -0.74 -5.74 5.28
CA VAL A 190 0.17 -6.06 4.19
C VAL A 190 1.16 -4.93 3.99
N VAL A 191 2.43 -5.29 3.83
CA VAL A 191 3.45 -4.40 3.26
C VAL A 191 4.02 -5.06 2.02
N VAL A 192 3.99 -4.37 0.90
CA VAL A 192 4.60 -4.81 -0.36
C VAL A 192 5.79 -3.91 -0.66
N THR A 193 6.94 -4.54 -0.87
CA THR A 193 8.17 -3.84 -1.23
C THR A 193 8.70 -4.34 -2.57
N ASP A 194 9.82 -3.83 -3.01
CA ASP A 194 10.56 -4.33 -4.17
C ASP A 194 11.33 -5.64 -3.89
N LEU A 195 11.34 -6.11 -2.63
CA LEU A 195 12.03 -7.34 -2.23
C LEU A 195 11.08 -8.45 -1.76
N ALA A 196 9.98 -8.09 -1.11
CA ALA A 196 9.15 -9.05 -0.37
C ALA A 196 7.70 -8.58 -0.18
N VAL A 197 6.85 -9.52 0.21
CA VAL A 197 5.54 -9.27 0.81
C VAL A 197 5.61 -9.63 2.28
N TYR A 198 5.12 -8.74 3.11
CA TYR A 198 5.01 -8.92 4.55
C TYR A 198 3.56 -9.00 5.00
N ARG A 199 3.34 -9.73 6.08
CA ARG A 199 2.10 -9.79 6.87
C ARG A 199 2.39 -9.29 8.28
N PHE A 200 1.36 -9.20 9.10
CA PHE A 200 1.52 -8.88 10.52
C PHE A 200 1.06 -10.04 11.37
N GLU A 201 1.94 -10.51 12.25
CA GLU A 201 1.68 -11.56 13.23
C GLU A 201 2.00 -11.04 14.61
N ALA A 202 1.04 -11.13 15.53
CA ALA A 202 1.15 -10.55 16.88
C ALA A 202 1.60 -9.07 16.88
N GLY A 203 1.14 -8.29 15.90
CA GLY A 203 1.45 -6.87 15.77
C GLY A 203 2.84 -6.55 15.22
N GLU A 204 3.59 -7.55 14.73
CA GLU A 204 4.90 -7.35 14.11
C GLU A 204 4.94 -7.82 12.66
N MET A 205 5.72 -7.08 11.88
CA MET A 205 5.95 -7.36 10.46
C MET A 205 6.72 -8.68 10.27
N THR A 206 6.11 -9.63 9.55
CA THR A 206 6.62 -10.96 9.28
C THR A 206 6.79 -11.14 7.77
N VAL A 207 7.94 -11.65 7.34
CA VAL A 207 8.20 -11.95 5.91
C VAL A 207 7.35 -13.12 5.49
N ALA A 208 6.39 -12.90 4.58
CA ALA A 208 5.49 -13.92 4.07
C ALA A 208 6.01 -14.55 2.77
N SER A 209 6.60 -13.75 1.88
CA SER A 209 7.24 -14.28 0.67
C SER A 209 8.33 -13.35 0.16
N LEU A 210 9.35 -13.91 -0.49
CA LEU A 210 10.39 -13.19 -1.20
C LEU A 210 10.02 -13.07 -2.69
N HIS A 211 10.38 -11.97 -3.31
CA HIS A 211 10.23 -11.83 -4.75
C HIS A 211 11.25 -12.69 -5.51
N PRO A 212 10.96 -13.08 -6.77
CA PRO A 212 11.87 -13.89 -7.55
C PRO A 212 13.27 -13.29 -7.64
N GLY A 213 14.29 -14.09 -7.32
CA GLY A 213 15.69 -13.69 -7.33
C GLY A 213 16.17 -12.93 -6.09
N VAL A 214 15.30 -12.63 -5.13
CA VAL A 214 15.69 -11.98 -3.86
C VAL A 214 16.13 -13.04 -2.85
N THR A 215 17.29 -12.80 -2.21
CA THR A 215 17.80 -13.67 -1.15
C THR A 215 17.48 -13.10 0.24
N ARG A 216 17.55 -13.96 1.27
CA ARG A 216 17.38 -13.51 2.67
C ARG A 216 18.42 -12.48 3.07
N GLU A 217 19.66 -12.65 2.62
CA GLU A 217 20.77 -11.75 2.91
C GLU A 217 20.51 -10.35 2.31
N GLN A 218 20.00 -10.28 1.07
CA GLN A 218 19.64 -9.02 0.43
C GLN A 218 18.55 -8.30 1.21
N LEU A 219 17.52 -9.02 1.67
CA LEU A 219 16.44 -8.46 2.47
C LEU A 219 16.97 -7.92 3.81
N LEU A 220 17.80 -8.70 4.53
CA LEU A 220 18.39 -8.28 5.81
C LEU A 220 19.28 -7.05 5.67
N MET A 221 20.04 -6.93 4.58
CA MET A 221 20.85 -5.73 4.31
C MET A 221 20.00 -4.47 4.06
N ALA A 222 18.75 -4.64 3.65
CA ALA A 222 17.85 -3.57 3.30
C ALA A 222 16.92 -3.11 4.45
N MET A 223 17.18 -3.55 5.68
CA MET A 223 16.41 -3.13 6.86
C MET A 223 17.27 -2.97 8.11
N ALA A 224 16.77 -2.27 9.11
CA ALA A 224 17.53 -1.94 10.32
C ALA A 224 17.25 -2.87 11.51
N TRP A 225 16.35 -3.82 11.37
CA TRP A 225 16.06 -4.85 12.39
C TRP A 225 16.02 -6.24 11.77
N GLU A 226 16.08 -7.27 12.59
CA GLU A 226 15.87 -8.66 12.16
C GLU A 226 14.37 -8.94 12.10
N PRO A 227 13.81 -9.26 10.92
CA PRO A 227 12.38 -9.51 10.76
C PRO A 227 11.99 -10.88 11.30
N ARG A 228 10.72 -11.04 11.65
CA ARG A 228 10.12 -12.36 11.75
C ARG A 228 9.98 -12.98 10.37
N TRP A 229 9.99 -14.29 10.33
CA TRP A 229 9.78 -15.10 9.14
C TRP A 229 8.58 -16.01 9.37
N ALA A 230 7.67 -16.09 8.40
CA ALA A 230 6.62 -17.10 8.43
C ALA A 230 7.25 -18.51 8.37
N ASP A 231 6.55 -19.49 8.92
CA ASP A 231 7.04 -20.89 8.95
C ASP A 231 7.27 -21.44 7.54
N ASP A 232 6.47 -21.00 6.55
CA ASP A 232 6.48 -21.42 5.15
C ASP A 232 6.75 -20.26 4.20
N VAL A 233 7.85 -19.51 4.41
CA VAL A 233 8.22 -18.40 3.51
C VAL A 233 8.34 -18.90 2.08
N GLY A 234 7.36 -18.49 1.25
CA GLY A 234 7.32 -18.84 -0.16
C GLY A 234 8.04 -17.85 -1.07
N MET A 235 8.02 -18.14 -2.36
CA MET A 235 8.35 -17.18 -3.40
C MET A 235 7.06 -16.51 -3.89
N THR A 236 7.05 -15.19 -3.95
CA THR A 236 5.93 -14.45 -4.56
C THR A 236 5.83 -14.85 -6.04
N PRO A 237 4.67 -15.30 -6.53
CA PRO A 237 4.53 -15.65 -7.94
C PRO A 237 4.89 -14.47 -8.85
N PRO A 238 5.71 -14.68 -9.89
CA PRO A 238 6.09 -13.61 -10.81
C PRO A 238 4.86 -13.04 -11.54
N PRO A 239 4.96 -11.82 -12.10
CA PRO A 239 3.92 -11.27 -12.96
C PRO A 239 3.63 -12.18 -14.14
N SER A 240 2.36 -12.34 -14.47
CA SER A 240 1.93 -13.00 -15.71
C SER A 240 2.12 -12.08 -16.92
N ALA A 241 2.12 -12.67 -18.13
CA ALA A 241 2.20 -11.90 -19.37
C ALA A 241 1.05 -10.90 -19.51
N GLU A 242 -0.15 -11.28 -19.07
CA GLU A 242 -1.32 -10.40 -19.15
C GLU A 242 -1.24 -9.24 -18.15
N GLU A 243 -0.78 -9.46 -16.92
CA GLU A 243 -0.57 -8.39 -15.94
C GLU A 243 0.47 -7.38 -16.43
N LEU A 244 1.57 -7.87 -17.04
CA LEU A 244 2.59 -7.00 -17.63
C LEU A 244 2.06 -6.23 -18.84
N ARG A 245 1.26 -6.87 -19.70
CA ARG A 245 0.62 -6.20 -20.84
C ARG A 245 -0.29 -5.07 -20.36
N LEU A 246 -1.16 -5.34 -19.39
CA LEU A 246 -2.06 -4.33 -18.80
C LEU A 246 -1.28 -3.14 -18.23
N ILE A 247 -0.19 -3.41 -17.50
CA ILE A 247 0.66 -2.34 -16.94
C ILE A 247 1.30 -1.52 -18.06
N ARG A 248 1.96 -2.17 -19.01
CA ARG A 248 2.82 -1.54 -20.01
C ARG A 248 2.06 -0.85 -21.12
N GLU A 249 0.90 -1.38 -21.52
CA GLU A 249 0.14 -0.88 -22.67
C GLU A 249 -1.05 -0.01 -22.28
N GLU A 250 -1.65 -0.24 -21.08
CA GLU A 250 -2.87 0.45 -20.69
C GLU A 250 -2.69 1.38 -19.48
N LEU A 251 -2.03 0.90 -18.41
CA LEU A 251 -1.99 1.64 -17.15
C LEU A 251 -0.82 2.63 -17.05
N ASP A 252 0.35 2.27 -17.52
CA ASP A 252 1.54 3.13 -17.51
C ASP A 252 2.34 3.03 -18.81
N PRO A 253 1.71 3.30 -19.99
CA PRO A 253 2.37 3.15 -21.28
C PRO A 253 3.58 4.09 -21.44
N GLY A 254 3.60 5.20 -20.71
CA GLY A 254 4.73 6.12 -20.64
C GLY A 254 5.87 5.68 -19.72
N GLY A 255 5.64 4.67 -18.87
CA GLY A 255 6.59 4.24 -17.85
C GLY A 255 6.89 5.32 -16.83
N VAL A 256 5.88 6.10 -16.44
CA VAL A 256 6.05 7.21 -15.47
C VAL A 256 6.39 6.69 -14.08
N TYR A 257 5.81 5.55 -13.70
CA TYR A 257 5.94 4.95 -12.38
C TYR A 257 6.72 3.63 -12.38
N THR A 258 6.85 2.98 -13.54
CA THR A 258 7.43 1.62 -13.67
C THR A 258 8.89 1.60 -14.10
N ARG A 259 9.44 2.74 -14.56
CA ARG A 259 10.85 2.89 -14.93
C ARG A 259 11.75 3.27 -13.77
#